data_cb459c12d11e3274ae021abe07730455
#
_entry.id   cb459c12d11e3274ae021abe07730455
#
_cell.length_a   1.000
_cell.length_b   1.000
_cell.length_c   1.000
_cell.angle_alpha   90.00
_cell.angle_beta   90.00
_cell.angle_gamma   90.00
#
_symmetry.space_group_name_H-M   'P 1'
#
loop_
_entity.id
_entity.type
_entity.pdbx_description
1 polymer ?
#
loop_
_entity_poly.entity_id
_entity_poly.type
_entity_poly.pdbx_seq_one_letter_code
_entity_poly.pdbx_strand_id
1 'polypeptide(L)'
;PLYQNKKTRTVYFPEGTWYNFNTNEKYEGNREYAITTELDQLPLYVRQGTLLPLAAPVPYVDAQTVFDLHCKVYGAPSATFLLLEDDGISYDFQKGQFNEVTLEAAKGKVKLKRTKEYKQKRYQLTDYEFIN
;
A
#
# COMPACT_ATOMS: atom_id res chain seq x y z
N PRO A 1 -17.95 4.27 29.86
CA PRO A 1 -16.55 3.93 30.04
C PRO A 1 -15.87 3.74 28.71
N LEU A 2 -14.62 4.17 28.61
CA LEU A 2 -13.86 4.14 27.37
C LEU A 2 -13.65 2.73 26.81
N TYR A 3 -13.52 1.76 27.69
CA TYR A 3 -13.30 0.38 27.28
C TYR A 3 -14.53 -0.28 26.64
N GLN A 4 -15.70 0.31 26.75
CA GLN A 4 -16.89 -0.19 26.06
C GLN A 4 -16.82 0.00 24.55
N ASN A 5 -15.91 0.84 24.09
CA ASN A 5 -15.70 1.06 22.65
C ASN A 5 -14.69 0.09 22.04
N LYS A 6 -14.25 -0.90 22.81
CA LYS A 6 -13.28 -1.90 22.36
C LYS A 6 -13.95 -3.24 22.13
N LYS A 7 -13.46 -3.96 21.13
CA LYS A 7 -13.92 -5.30 20.82
C LYS A 7 -12.73 -6.23 20.65
N THR A 8 -12.81 -7.41 21.27
CA THR A 8 -11.79 -8.44 21.11
C THR A 8 -12.29 -9.47 20.09
N ARG A 9 -11.45 -9.76 19.11
CA ARG A 9 -11.73 -10.76 18.08
C ARG A 9 -10.62 -11.77 18.01
N THR A 10 -10.97 -13.01 17.66
CA THR A 10 -9.98 -14.02 17.33
C THR A 10 -9.69 -13.93 15.83
N VAL A 11 -8.42 -13.73 15.50
CA VAL A 11 -7.96 -13.61 14.11
C VAL A 11 -6.98 -14.71 13.82
N TYR A 12 -7.25 -15.48 12.76
CA TYR A 12 -6.34 -16.50 12.27
C TYR A 12 -5.50 -15.95 11.14
N PHE A 13 -4.18 -16.07 11.26
CA PHE A 13 -3.26 -15.68 10.20
C PHE A 13 -2.77 -16.93 9.46
N PRO A 14 -2.94 -16.98 8.13
CA PRO A 14 -2.36 -18.05 7.32
C PRO A 14 -0.83 -18.07 7.40
N GLU A 15 -0.22 -19.08 6.79
CA GLU A 15 1.22 -19.21 6.77
C GLU A 15 1.92 -17.92 6.30
N GLY A 16 3.01 -17.54 6.98
CA GLY A 16 3.80 -16.36 6.68
C GLY A 16 3.90 -15.44 7.88
N THR A 17 4.45 -14.27 7.66
CA THR A 17 4.55 -13.22 8.68
C THR A 17 3.64 -12.08 8.26
N TRP A 18 2.90 -11.53 9.24
CA TRP A 18 1.91 -10.49 8.99
C TRP A 18 2.20 -9.27 9.86
N TYR A 19 1.80 -8.11 9.38
CA TYR A 19 2.00 -6.85 10.08
C TYR A 19 0.68 -6.12 10.20
N ASN A 20 0.44 -5.53 11.37
CA ASN A 20 -0.67 -4.59 11.53
C ASN A 20 -0.31 -3.30 10.80
N PHE A 21 -1.17 -2.88 9.87
CA PHE A 21 -0.92 -1.69 9.06
C PHE A 21 -0.77 -0.42 9.91
N ASN A 22 -1.54 -0.31 10.98
CA ASN A 22 -1.57 0.90 11.80
C ASN A 22 -0.47 0.96 12.85
N THR A 23 -0.09 -0.19 13.42
CA THR A 23 0.85 -0.25 14.55
C THR A 23 2.20 -0.83 14.18
N ASN A 24 2.30 -1.49 13.02
CA ASN A 24 3.46 -2.25 12.57
C ASN A 24 3.80 -3.46 13.45
N GLU A 25 2.87 -3.89 14.30
CA GLU A 25 3.05 -5.09 15.10
C GLU A 25 3.14 -6.31 14.19
N LYS A 26 4.05 -7.22 14.51
CA LYS A 26 4.32 -8.41 13.73
C LYS A 26 3.60 -9.61 14.32
N TYR A 27 2.98 -10.41 13.46
CA TYR A 27 2.29 -11.65 13.82
C TYR A 27 2.82 -12.81 12.99
N GLU A 28 3.03 -13.94 13.64
CA GLU A 28 3.45 -15.15 12.93
C GLU A 28 2.21 -15.90 12.43
N GLY A 29 2.32 -16.46 11.22
CA GLY A 29 1.25 -17.22 10.61
C GLY A 29 1.03 -18.59 11.24
N ASN A 30 -0.02 -19.28 10.77
CA ASN A 30 -0.49 -20.56 11.28
C ASN A 30 -0.90 -20.50 12.76
N ARG A 31 -1.39 -19.36 13.20
CA ARG A 31 -1.81 -19.14 14.59
C ARG A 31 -3.03 -18.27 14.67
N GLU A 32 -3.73 -18.41 15.78
CA GLU A 32 -4.81 -17.51 16.16
C GLU A 32 -4.32 -16.51 17.21
N TYR A 33 -4.80 -15.29 17.11
CA TYR A 33 -4.51 -14.23 18.07
C TYR A 33 -5.80 -13.59 18.53
N ALA A 34 -5.88 -13.31 19.82
CA ALA A 34 -6.96 -12.48 20.36
C ALA A 34 -6.53 -11.02 20.23
N ILE A 35 -7.22 -10.28 19.38
CA ILE A 35 -6.87 -8.89 19.06
C ILE A 35 -7.98 -7.98 19.53
N THR A 36 -7.61 -6.97 20.32
CA THR A 36 -8.54 -5.96 20.83
C THR A 36 -8.36 -4.66 20.05
N THR A 37 -9.44 -4.18 19.45
CA THR A 37 -9.44 -2.93 18.69
C THR A 37 -10.59 -2.05 19.12
N GLU A 38 -10.51 -0.77 18.78
CA GLU A 38 -11.65 0.13 18.91
C GLU A 38 -12.78 -0.36 18.01
N LEU A 39 -14.04 -0.12 18.40
CA LEU A 39 -15.19 -0.60 17.62
C LEU A 39 -15.28 -0.01 16.22
N ASP A 40 -14.79 1.20 16.04
CA ASP A 40 -14.81 1.92 14.79
C ASP A 40 -13.56 1.69 13.91
N GLN A 41 -12.59 0.93 14.43
CA GLN A 41 -11.39 0.61 13.68
C GLN A 41 -11.56 -0.67 12.87
N LEU A 42 -11.13 -0.61 11.61
CA LEU A 42 -10.98 -1.80 10.78
C LEU A 42 -9.53 -2.25 10.87
N PRO A 43 -9.26 -3.41 11.47
CA PRO A 43 -7.88 -3.91 11.51
C PRO A 43 -7.45 -4.34 10.10
N LEU A 44 -6.33 -3.79 9.65
CA LEU A 44 -5.74 -4.13 8.36
C LEU A 44 -4.40 -4.81 8.60
N TYR A 45 -4.18 -5.92 7.92
CA TYR A 45 -2.96 -6.69 8.05
C TYR A 45 -2.29 -6.86 6.70
N VAL A 46 -0.98 -6.73 6.67
CA VAL A 46 -0.19 -6.81 5.45
C VAL A 46 0.80 -7.96 5.58
N ARG A 47 0.88 -8.77 4.54
CA ARG A 47 1.79 -9.91 4.52
C ARG A 47 3.22 -9.45 4.27
N GLN A 48 4.18 -10.13 4.90
CA GLN A 48 5.61 -9.93 4.65
C GLN A 48 5.92 -10.10 3.16
N GLY A 49 6.76 -9.23 2.64
CA GLY A 49 7.14 -9.24 1.23
C GLY A 49 6.32 -8.29 0.37
N THR A 50 5.42 -7.53 0.99
CA THR A 50 4.55 -6.60 0.26
C THR A 50 5.16 -5.20 0.21
N LEU A 51 5.14 -4.60 -0.99
CA LEU A 51 5.34 -3.17 -1.17
C LEU A 51 3.97 -2.54 -1.33
N LEU A 52 3.61 -1.62 -0.45
CA LEU A 52 2.30 -0.97 -0.43
C LEU A 52 2.45 0.52 -0.70
N PRO A 53 1.98 1.01 -1.86
CA PRO A 53 1.95 2.44 -2.13
C PRO A 53 0.72 3.08 -1.51
N LEU A 54 0.91 4.23 -0.88
CA LEU A 54 -0.16 5.02 -0.27
C LEU A 54 -0.14 6.42 -0.87
N ALA A 55 -1.29 6.88 -1.32
CA ALA A 55 -1.42 8.21 -1.89
C ALA A 55 -1.79 9.20 -0.80
N ALA A 56 -1.12 10.36 -0.81
CA ALA A 56 -1.49 11.45 0.09
C ALA A 56 -2.87 11.98 -0.31
N PRO A 57 -3.71 12.39 0.67
CA PRO A 57 -5.01 12.98 0.36
C PRO A 57 -4.88 14.24 -0.47
N VAL A 58 -5.80 14.44 -1.41
CA VAL A 58 -5.90 15.65 -2.21
C VAL A 58 -7.30 16.25 -2.04
N PRO A 59 -7.45 17.60 -2.15
CA PRO A 59 -8.75 18.24 -1.94
C PRO A 59 -9.80 17.79 -2.96
N TYR A 60 -9.39 17.57 -4.19
CA TYR A 60 -10.22 17.05 -5.27
C TYR A 60 -9.33 16.40 -6.32
N VAL A 61 -9.93 15.56 -7.15
CA VAL A 61 -9.22 14.83 -8.20
C VAL A 61 -9.70 15.33 -9.57
N ASP A 62 -8.77 15.66 -10.45
CA ASP A 62 -9.06 16.03 -11.83
C ASP A 62 -8.04 15.37 -12.78
N ALA A 63 -8.10 15.74 -14.05
CA ALA A 63 -7.24 15.14 -15.07
C ALA A 63 -5.76 15.52 -14.92
N GLN A 64 -5.44 16.57 -14.17
CA GLN A 64 -4.08 17.03 -13.92
C GLN A 64 -3.53 16.59 -12.56
N THR A 65 -4.33 15.94 -11.73
CA THR A 65 -3.89 15.55 -10.38
C THR A 65 -2.72 14.57 -10.45
N VAL A 66 -1.66 14.89 -9.72
CA VAL A 66 -0.53 13.99 -9.51
C VAL A 66 -0.55 13.55 -8.06
N PHE A 67 -0.57 12.25 -7.83
CA PHE A 67 -0.60 11.68 -6.49
C PHE A 67 0.81 11.48 -5.96
N ASP A 68 1.06 12.02 -4.76
CA ASP A 68 2.29 11.77 -4.03
C ASP A 68 2.20 10.43 -3.32
N LEU A 69 3.12 9.55 -3.63
CA LEU A 69 3.13 8.20 -3.07
C LEU A 69 4.16 8.08 -1.96
N HIS A 70 3.71 7.55 -0.84
CA HIS A 70 4.55 7.05 0.24
C HIS A 70 4.49 5.53 0.20
N CYS A 71 5.63 4.87 0.08
CA CYS A 71 5.67 3.41 -0.01
C CYS A 71 6.09 2.79 1.31
N LYS A 72 5.36 1.75 1.72
CA LYS A 72 5.74 0.92 2.86
C LYS A 72 6.18 -0.44 2.35
N VAL A 73 7.35 -0.90 2.77
CA VAL A 73 7.88 -2.20 2.40
C VAL A 73 7.95 -3.06 3.65
N TYR A 74 7.17 -4.14 3.67
CA TYR A 74 6.99 -4.99 4.84
C TYR A 74 7.92 -6.20 4.81
N GLY A 75 8.95 -6.16 5.64
CA GLY A 75 9.78 -7.31 5.95
C GLY A 75 10.45 -7.99 4.75
N ALA A 76 10.82 -7.23 3.70
CA ALA A 76 11.41 -7.80 2.51
C ALA A 76 12.61 -7.00 2.06
N PRO A 77 13.68 -7.67 1.59
CA PRO A 77 14.81 -6.96 0.98
C PRO A 77 14.48 -6.44 -0.42
N SER A 78 13.49 -7.03 -1.09
CA SER A 78 13.04 -6.60 -2.40
C SER A 78 11.56 -6.88 -2.57
N ALA A 79 10.88 -5.98 -3.27
CA ALA A 79 9.46 -6.13 -3.59
C ALA A 79 9.13 -5.24 -4.79
N THR A 80 8.05 -5.57 -5.49
CA THR A 80 7.59 -4.79 -6.63
C THR A 80 6.10 -4.57 -6.57
N PHE A 81 5.65 -3.47 -7.19
CA PHE A 81 4.22 -3.18 -7.33
C PHE A 81 4.00 -2.49 -8.68
N LEU A 82 2.99 -2.93 -9.42
CA LEU A 82 2.67 -2.39 -10.74
C LEU A 82 1.44 -1.50 -10.67
N LEU A 83 1.57 -0.29 -11.20
CA LEU A 83 0.48 0.68 -11.34
C LEU A 83 0.30 1.05 -12.80
N LEU A 84 -0.92 1.46 -13.15
CA LEU A 84 -1.21 2.02 -14.46
C LEU A 84 -1.49 3.51 -14.30
N GLU A 85 -0.88 4.32 -15.17
CA GLU A 85 -1.17 5.75 -15.25
C GLU A 85 -1.98 6.03 -16.50
N ASP A 86 -3.17 6.58 -16.32
CA ASP A 86 -4.01 7.07 -17.40
C ASP A 86 -4.61 8.41 -16.97
N ASP A 87 -5.53 8.95 -17.75
CA ASP A 87 -6.16 10.21 -17.37
C ASP A 87 -7.25 10.07 -16.31
N GLY A 88 -7.63 8.82 -15.98
CA GLY A 88 -8.66 8.53 -14.98
C GLY A 88 -10.07 8.92 -15.39
N ILE A 89 -10.24 9.45 -16.59
CA ILE A 89 -11.52 10.00 -17.06
C ILE A 89 -11.95 9.33 -18.36
N SER A 90 -11.04 9.17 -19.32
CA SER A 90 -11.35 8.59 -20.61
C SER A 90 -11.11 7.09 -20.63
N TYR A 91 -11.48 6.44 -21.72
CA TYR A 91 -11.22 5.03 -21.93
C TYR A 91 -9.91 4.78 -22.70
N ASP A 92 -8.99 5.74 -22.68
CA ASP A 92 -7.72 5.63 -23.41
C ASP A 92 -6.89 4.43 -22.98
N PHE A 93 -6.99 4.03 -21.69
CA PHE A 93 -6.29 2.84 -21.21
C PHE A 93 -6.70 1.56 -21.98
N GLN A 94 -7.94 1.49 -22.44
CA GLN A 94 -8.42 0.36 -23.25
C GLN A 94 -7.81 0.35 -24.64
N LYS A 95 -7.30 1.49 -25.10
CA LYS A 95 -6.61 1.63 -26.38
C LYS A 95 -5.09 1.48 -26.22
N GLY A 96 -4.61 1.14 -25.03
CA GLY A 96 -3.19 1.05 -24.75
C GLY A 96 -2.52 2.39 -24.48
N GLN A 97 -3.29 3.44 -24.23
CA GLN A 97 -2.75 4.77 -23.95
C GLN A 97 -2.60 4.97 -22.45
N PHE A 98 -1.59 4.36 -21.87
CA PHE A 98 -1.29 4.45 -20.46
C PHE A 98 0.21 4.23 -20.22
N ASN A 99 0.68 4.69 -19.08
CA ASN A 99 2.03 4.35 -18.63
C ASN A 99 1.95 3.15 -17.68
N GLU A 100 2.91 2.26 -17.81
CA GLU A 100 3.14 1.25 -16.79
C GLU A 100 4.16 1.78 -15.81
N VAL A 101 3.77 1.88 -14.55
CA VAL A 101 4.61 2.36 -13.47
C VAL A 101 4.96 1.19 -12.58
N THR A 102 6.23 0.91 -12.43
CA THR A 102 6.72 -0.12 -11.54
C THR A 102 7.41 0.54 -10.35
N LEU A 103 6.95 0.20 -9.14
CA LEU A 103 7.62 0.56 -7.90
C LEU A 103 8.48 -0.62 -7.50
N GLU A 104 9.77 -0.39 -7.34
CA GLU A 104 10.72 -1.44 -6.98
C GLU A 104 11.45 -1.07 -5.70
N ALA A 105 11.41 -1.97 -4.73
CA ALA A 105 12.17 -1.86 -3.50
C ALA A 105 13.36 -2.81 -3.58
N ALA A 106 14.56 -2.30 -3.36
CA ALA A 106 15.78 -3.09 -3.30
C ALA A 106 16.87 -2.31 -2.57
N LYS A 107 17.68 -3.02 -1.80
CA LYS A 107 18.89 -2.45 -1.13
C LYS A 107 18.57 -1.21 -0.30
N GLY A 108 17.45 -1.21 0.41
CA GLY A 108 17.06 -0.11 1.27
C GLY A 108 16.50 1.11 0.55
N LYS A 109 16.18 0.98 -0.74
CA LYS A 109 15.65 2.08 -1.55
C LYS A 109 14.43 1.64 -2.33
N VAL A 110 13.55 2.59 -2.62
CA VAL A 110 12.40 2.37 -3.50
C VAL A 110 12.53 3.31 -4.68
N LYS A 111 12.30 2.78 -5.88
CA LYS A 111 12.37 3.53 -7.13
C LYS A 111 11.08 3.38 -7.91
N LEU A 112 10.72 4.44 -8.62
CA LEU A 112 9.59 4.44 -9.54
C LEU A 112 10.13 4.46 -10.96
N LYS A 113 9.68 3.51 -11.78
CA LYS A 113 10.08 3.40 -13.19
C LYS A 113 8.85 3.42 -14.08
N ARG A 114 8.97 4.09 -15.22
CA ARG A 114 7.93 4.09 -16.25
C ARG A 114 8.43 3.35 -17.48
N THR A 115 7.65 2.39 -17.97
CA THR A 115 8.03 1.58 -19.12
C THR A 115 7.39 2.03 -20.44
N LYS A 116 6.28 2.75 -20.35
CA LYS A 116 5.64 3.39 -21.50
C LYS A 116 5.41 4.84 -21.17
N GLU A 117 5.63 5.74 -22.14
CA GLU A 117 5.34 7.14 -21.92
C GLU A 117 4.01 7.52 -22.54
N TYR A 118 3.05 7.79 -21.70
CA TYR A 118 1.82 8.47 -22.02
C TYR A 118 1.95 9.92 -21.55
N LYS A 119 1.15 10.81 -22.09
CA LYS A 119 1.31 12.26 -21.86
C LYS A 119 1.25 12.69 -20.41
N GLN A 120 0.55 11.96 -19.56
CA GLN A 120 0.25 12.42 -18.22
C GLN A 120 0.85 11.50 -17.17
N LYS A 121 1.62 12.10 -16.28
CA LYS A 121 2.16 11.41 -15.11
C LYS A 121 1.19 11.61 -13.96
N ARG A 122 0.71 10.50 -13.39
CA ARG A 122 -0.28 10.53 -12.30
C ARG A 122 0.33 10.27 -10.93
N TYR A 123 1.51 9.70 -10.89
CA TYR A 123 2.13 9.28 -9.65
C TYR A 123 3.55 9.80 -9.56
N GLN A 124 3.94 10.23 -8.36
CA GLN A 124 5.34 10.49 -8.05
C GLN A 124 5.67 9.91 -6.69
N LEU A 125 6.87 9.39 -6.55
CA LEU A 125 7.34 8.81 -5.30
C LEU A 125 7.96 9.93 -4.46
N THR A 126 7.37 10.22 -3.30
CA THR A 126 7.86 11.26 -2.41
C THR A 126 8.70 10.73 -1.28
N ASP A 127 8.31 9.60 -0.70
CA ASP A 127 9.12 8.95 0.32
C ASP A 127 8.76 7.47 0.47
N TYR A 128 9.48 6.78 1.34
CA TYR A 128 9.26 5.36 1.60
C TYR A 128 9.81 4.99 2.97
N GLU A 129 9.32 3.87 3.49
CA GLU A 129 9.86 3.28 4.72
C GLU A 129 9.88 1.76 4.62
N PHE A 130 10.83 1.15 5.30
CA PHE A 130 10.95 -0.30 5.41
C PHE A 130 10.56 -0.71 6.82
N ILE A 131 9.64 -1.66 6.91
CA ILE A 131 9.11 -2.17 8.18
C ILE A 131 9.59 -3.60 8.35
N ASN A 132 10.27 -3.85 9.46
CA ASN A 132 10.87 -5.17 9.76
C ASN A 132 10.26 -5.81 10.98
#